data_a72059263d843796ea0753bc86b090c6
#
_entry.id   a72059263d843796ea0753bc86b090c6
#
_cell.length_a   1.000
_cell.length_b   1.000
_cell.length_c   1.000
_cell.angle_alpha   90.00
_cell.angle_beta   90.00
_cell.angle_gamma   90.00
#
_symmetry.space_group_name_H-M   'P 1'
#
loop_
_entity.id
_entity.type
_entity.pdbx_description
1 polymer ?
#
loop_
_entity_poly.entity_id
_entity_poly.type
_entity_poly.pdbx_seq_one_letter_code
_entity_poly.pdbx_strand_id
1 'polypeptide(L)' 'VVKIRLMRMGAKKKPFYRVVVADSRAPADGRALDILGYYNPLTDPPQVKVDLEKAKAWMEKGAQPTGQARAVLKLAGM' A
#
# COMPACT_ATOMS: atom_id res chain seq x y z
N VAL A 1 -9.71 -13.39 -1.98
CA VAL A 1 -8.77 -13.02 -0.92
C VAL A 1 -8.44 -11.52 -1.04
N VAL A 2 -8.54 -10.82 0.08
CA VAL A 2 -8.21 -9.40 0.15
C VAL A 2 -6.69 -9.25 0.35
N LYS A 3 -6.08 -8.34 -0.40
CA LYS A 3 -4.64 -8.11 -0.30
C LYS A 3 -4.33 -6.63 -0.11
N ILE A 4 -3.27 -6.37 0.64
CA ILE A 4 -2.69 -5.03 0.76
C ILE A 4 -1.54 -4.97 -0.23
N ARG A 5 -1.59 -4.00 -1.14
CA ARG A 5 -0.59 -3.89 -2.19
C ARG A 5 -0.27 -2.45 -2.52
N LEU A 6 0.82 -2.25 -3.24
CA LEU A 6 1.21 -0.94 -3.73
C LEU A 6 0.61 -0.70 -5.11
N MET A 7 0.03 0.47 -5.30
CA MET A 7 -0.46 0.92 -6.60
C MET A 7 0.44 2.04 -7.09
N ARG A 8 1.03 1.85 -8.27
CA ARG A 8 1.90 2.88 -8.84
C ARG A 8 1.08 4.07 -9.31
N MET A 9 1.51 5.25 -8.90
CA MET A 9 0.90 6.52 -9.25
C MET A 9 1.98 7.47 -9.76
N GLY A 10 1.57 8.63 -10.29
CA GLY A 10 2.51 9.67 -10.68
C GLY A 10 2.97 9.58 -12.12
N ALA A 11 3.92 10.44 -12.49
CA ALA A 11 4.44 10.54 -13.86
C ALA A 11 5.51 9.47 -14.13
N LYS A 12 5.86 9.27 -15.39
CA LYS A 12 6.85 8.29 -15.82
C LYS A 12 8.19 8.39 -15.09
N LYS A 13 8.66 9.60 -14.83
CA LYS A 13 9.97 9.83 -14.20
C LYS A 13 9.90 10.13 -12.72
N LYS A 14 8.68 10.24 -12.17
CA LYS A 14 8.45 10.53 -10.74
C LYS A 14 7.38 9.62 -10.18
N PRO A 15 7.65 8.30 -10.13
CA PRO A 15 6.67 7.38 -9.58
C PRO A 15 6.54 7.56 -8.08
N PHE A 16 5.33 7.47 -7.59
CA PHE A 16 5.09 7.24 -6.18
C PHE A 16 4.06 6.13 -6.06
N TYR A 17 3.94 5.59 -4.88
CA TYR A 17 3.08 4.44 -4.66
C TYR A 17 2.06 4.74 -3.59
N ARG A 18 0.87 4.20 -3.78
CA ARG A 18 -0.20 4.28 -2.80
C ARG A 18 -0.40 2.89 -2.21
N VAL A 19 -0.48 2.82 -0.87
CA VAL A 19 -0.73 1.55 -0.18
C VAL A 19 -2.25 1.37 -0.14
N VAL A 20 -2.74 0.34 -0.81
CA VAL A 20 -4.18 0.13 -0.95
C VAL A 20 -4.56 -1.29 -0.55
N VAL A 21 -5.83 -1.44 -0.18
CA VAL A 21 -6.43 -2.74 0.08
C VAL A 21 -7.34 -3.07 -1.10
N ALA A 22 -7.13 -4.20 -1.74
CA ALA A 22 -7.93 -4.61 -2.89
C ALA A 22 -8.14 -6.11 -2.89
N ASP A 23 -9.25 -6.54 -3.52
CA ASP A 23 -9.49 -7.97 -3.73
C ASP A 23 -8.49 -8.48 -4.76
N SER A 24 -7.93 -9.67 -4.49
CA SER A 24 -6.95 -10.29 -5.39
C SER A 24 -7.52 -10.57 -6.78
N ARG A 25 -8.84 -10.62 -6.91
CA ARG A 25 -9.53 -10.83 -8.20
C ARG A 25 -9.73 -9.52 -8.97
N ALA A 26 -9.55 -8.37 -8.32
CA ALA A 26 -9.72 -7.09 -8.98
C ALA A 26 -8.58 -6.83 -9.96
N PRO A 27 -8.85 -6.20 -11.13
CA PRO A 27 -7.77 -5.79 -12.02
C PRO A 27 -6.81 -4.83 -11.32
N ALA A 28 -5.57 -4.76 -11.80
CA ALA A 28 -4.55 -3.89 -11.20
C ALA A 28 -4.96 -2.43 -11.20
N ASP A 29 -5.78 -2.01 -12.17
CA ASP A 29 -6.31 -0.66 -12.29
C ASP A 29 -7.74 -0.54 -11.73
N GLY A 30 -8.24 -1.59 -11.06
CA GLY A 30 -9.56 -1.56 -10.45
C GLY A 30 -9.61 -0.73 -9.19
N ARG A 31 -10.83 -0.52 -8.67
CA ARG A 31 -11.03 0.27 -7.46
C ARG A 31 -10.50 -0.48 -6.24
N ALA A 32 -9.75 0.24 -5.41
CA ALA A 32 -9.33 -0.30 -4.13
C ALA A 32 -10.50 -0.28 -3.14
N LEU A 33 -10.50 -1.25 -2.22
CA LEU A 33 -11.47 -1.29 -1.13
C LEU A 33 -11.20 -0.17 -0.12
N ASP A 34 -9.94 0.15 0.09
CA ASP A 34 -9.53 1.19 1.01
C ASP A 34 -8.12 1.67 0.64
N ILE A 35 -7.80 2.87 1.08
CA ILE A 35 -6.47 3.43 0.89
C ILE A 35 -5.85 3.61 2.27
N LEU A 36 -4.70 2.97 2.50
CA LEU A 36 -4.02 3.00 3.80
C LEU A 36 -3.01 4.14 3.90
N GLY A 37 -2.44 4.57 2.78
CA GLY A 37 -1.43 5.61 2.79
C GLY A 37 -0.65 5.66 1.50
N TYR A 38 0.56 6.21 1.57
CA TYR A 38 1.39 6.34 0.38
C TYR A 38 2.86 6.12 0.72
N TYR A 39 3.64 5.85 -0.32
CA TYR A 39 5.08 5.69 -0.24
C TYR A 39 5.73 6.45 -1.40
N ASN A 40 6.62 7.39 -1.06
CA ASN A 40 7.35 8.16 -2.05
C ASN A 40 8.85 7.87 -1.93
N PRO A 41 9.42 7.05 -2.83
CA PRO A 41 10.84 6.72 -2.77
C PRO A 41 11.75 7.80 -3.34
N LEU A 42 11.19 8.85 -3.94
CA LEU A 42 11.97 9.89 -4.59
C LEU A 42 12.58 10.90 -3.61
N THR A 43 12.07 10.94 -2.38
CA THR A 43 12.62 11.80 -1.34
C THR A 43 13.74 11.08 -0.59
N ASP A 44 14.65 11.84 0.03
CA ASP A 44 15.73 11.29 0.84
C ASP A 44 15.64 11.91 2.25
N PRO A 45 15.25 11.15 3.30
CA PRO A 45 14.82 9.75 3.24
C PRO A 45 13.47 9.57 2.56
N PRO A 46 13.13 8.38 2.08
CA PRO A 46 11.84 8.13 1.45
C PRO A 46 10.69 8.47 2.38
N GLN A 47 9.67 9.12 1.84
CA GLN A 47 8.47 9.44 2.62
C GLN A 47 7.52 8.26 2.63
N VAL A 48 7.15 7.84 3.83
CA VAL A 48 6.15 6.79 4.04
C VAL A 48 5.13 7.31 5.02
N LYS A 49 3.86 7.25 4.63
CA LYS A 49 2.77 7.59 5.53
C LYS A 49 1.68 6.56 5.35
N VAL A 50 1.45 5.76 6.38
CA VAL A 50 0.46 4.68 6.36
C VAL A 50 -0.34 4.73 7.64
N ASP A 51 -1.66 4.57 7.51
CA ASP A 51 -2.53 4.42 8.68
C ASP A 51 -2.39 2.99 9.20
N LEU A 52 -1.52 2.82 10.19
CA LEU A 52 -1.22 1.49 10.74
C LEU A 52 -2.43 0.86 11.43
N GLU A 53 -3.31 1.67 11.99
CA GLU A 53 -4.53 1.15 12.62
C GLU A 53 -5.45 0.50 11.60
N LYS A 54 -5.65 1.17 10.45
CA LYS A 54 -6.43 0.59 9.36
C LYS A 54 -5.76 -0.66 8.79
N ALA A 55 -4.43 -0.62 8.63
CA ALA A 55 -3.70 -1.77 8.11
C ALA A 55 -3.87 -2.97 9.03
N LYS A 56 -3.75 -2.78 10.34
CA LYS A 56 -3.95 -3.85 11.31
C LYS A 56 -5.37 -4.37 11.28
N ALA A 57 -6.36 -3.48 11.19
CA ALA A 57 -7.76 -3.88 11.13
C ALA A 57 -8.04 -4.75 9.91
N TRP A 58 -7.50 -4.37 8.75
CA TRP A 58 -7.64 -5.19 7.54
C TRP A 58 -6.95 -6.53 7.65
N MET A 59 -5.75 -6.56 8.26
CA MET A 59 -5.04 -7.82 8.48
C MET A 59 -5.81 -8.75 9.41
N GLU A 60 -6.47 -8.21 10.43
CA GLU A 60 -7.33 -8.99 11.32
C GLU A 60 -8.52 -9.58 10.56
N LYS A 61 -8.98 -8.91 9.51
CA LYS A 61 -10.05 -9.41 8.65
C LYS A 61 -9.56 -10.39 7.59
N GLY A 62 -8.27 -10.71 7.58
CA GLY A 62 -7.69 -11.66 6.65
C GLY A 62 -6.95 -11.06 5.48
N ALA A 63 -6.77 -9.74 5.43
CA ALA A 63 -6.00 -9.11 4.35
C ALA A 63 -4.53 -9.50 4.46
N GLN A 64 -3.95 -9.87 3.31
CA GLN A 64 -2.56 -10.32 3.25
C GLN A 64 -1.71 -9.29 2.51
N PRO A 65 -0.64 -8.75 3.12
CA PRO A 65 0.24 -7.82 2.43
C PRO A 65 1.12 -8.56 1.42
N THR A 66 1.31 -7.95 0.26
CA THR A 66 2.32 -8.43 -0.69
C THR A 66 3.71 -8.17 -0.12
N GLY A 67 4.74 -8.79 -0.71
CA GLY A 67 6.11 -8.58 -0.25
C GLY A 67 6.53 -7.11 -0.26
N GLN A 68 6.16 -6.38 -1.33
CA GLN A 68 6.46 -4.95 -1.43
C GLN A 68 5.68 -4.14 -0.40
N ALA A 69 4.40 -4.44 -0.24
CA ALA A 69 3.57 -3.74 0.75
C ALA A 69 4.07 -4.00 2.17
N ARG A 70 4.51 -5.23 2.45
CA ARG A 70 5.06 -5.57 3.76
C ARG A 70 6.31 -4.74 4.07
N ALA A 71 7.19 -4.56 3.09
CA ALA A 71 8.38 -3.75 3.26
C ALA A 71 8.03 -2.29 3.59
N VAL A 72 7.05 -1.74 2.87
CA VAL A 72 6.59 -0.37 3.11
C VAL A 72 5.95 -0.24 4.49
N LEU A 73 5.16 -1.22 4.91
CA LEU A 73 4.56 -1.21 6.25
C LEU A 73 5.62 -1.22 7.34
N LYS A 74 6.71 -1.97 7.15
CA LYS A 74 7.83 -1.96 8.10
C LYS A 74 8.49 -0.59 8.17
N LEU A 75 8.69 0.06 7.03
CA LEU A 75 9.24 1.41 6.98
C LEU A 75 8.34 2.40 7.71
N ALA A 76 7.03 2.18 7.69
CA ALA A 76 6.06 3.02 8.38
C ALA A 76 5.98 2.77 9.88
N GLY A 77 6.68 1.75 10.38
CA GLY A 77 6.74 1.47 11.81
C GLY A 77 5.93 0.27 12.29
N MET A 78 5.47 -0.55 11.36
CA MET A 78 4.71 -1.74 11.73
C MET A 78 5.63 -2.91 12.12
#